data_9d8637b6311d0d836288cb789d48e749
#
_entry.id   9d8637b6311d0d836288cb789d48e749
#
_cell.length_a   1.000
_cell.length_b   1.000
_cell.length_c   1.000
_cell.angle_alpha   90.00
_cell.angle_beta   90.00
_cell.angle_gamma   90.00
#
_symmetry.space_group_name_H-M   'P 1'
#
loop_
_entity.id
_entity.type
_entity.pdbx_description
1 polymer ?
#
loop_
_entity_poly.entity_id
_entity_poly.type
_entity_poly.pdbx_seq_one_letter_code
_entity_poly.pdbx_strand_id
1 'polypeptide(L)'
;MKRNIIVLTTALLLSAGAGAQKPSIPNVFRDAEQQTLVMLAEIDKAKNGSKELVSPRTIENDRLRLVKSGDWTSGFFPGVLWYLYEYTKNEDWREKAKAFTANIEKEQWNGSTHDMGFKVYCSVGNGYRLTKDEHYKEVLIRSAQTLSTRFNKTAGVIRSWDHNKQKWDYPVIIDNMLNLELLFEASRLTGDKKYYDIAVSHADNTMKNHFRKDYSTWHVVDYDSTQYGKINKKTTHQGYSDASAWARGQAWGLYGYTMCYRETKDPRYLKQAENIAGFIFKHPDLPKDLVPYWDFNAPGIPNEPRDVSAATVIASALLELSTYSKKGSYYRGLAKKLLINITGHYRAPVGKDFGFILLHSTGSKPANSEVDVPLSYADYYYLEALLRLKKINK
;
A
#
# COMPACT_ATOMS: atom_id res chain seq x y z
N MET A 1 -64.56 39.91 18.86
CA MET A 1 -63.10 39.93 18.69
C MET A 1 -62.49 38.70 19.39
N LYS A 2 -62.19 37.63 18.65
CA LYS A 2 -61.52 36.44 19.17
C LYS A 2 -60.04 36.51 18.86
N ARG A 3 -59.19 36.53 19.89
CA ARG A 3 -57.72 36.51 19.75
C ARG A 3 -57.28 35.06 19.62
N ASN A 4 -56.72 34.71 18.50
CA ASN A 4 -56.00 33.44 18.30
C ASN A 4 -54.58 33.57 18.85
N ILE A 5 -54.24 32.72 19.83
CA ILE A 5 -52.88 32.56 20.36
C ILE A 5 -52.21 31.47 19.52
N ILE A 6 -51.19 31.84 18.78
CA ILE A 6 -50.31 30.90 18.08
C ILE A 6 -49.23 30.49 19.06
N VAL A 7 -49.20 29.22 19.44
CA VAL A 7 -48.12 28.63 20.24
C VAL A 7 -47.06 28.13 19.25
N LEU A 8 -45.90 28.80 19.16
CA LEU A 8 -44.74 28.31 18.45
C LEU A 8 -44.01 27.29 19.34
N THR A 9 -44.08 26.03 18.97
CA THR A 9 -43.28 24.96 19.56
C THR A 9 -41.94 24.92 18.84
N THR A 10 -40.90 25.43 19.50
CA THR A 10 -39.49 25.32 19.00
C THR A 10 -38.98 23.91 19.30
N ALA A 11 -38.89 23.08 18.27
CA ALA A 11 -38.23 21.79 18.37
C ALA A 11 -36.71 21.99 18.38
N LEU A 12 -36.08 21.82 19.55
CA LEU A 12 -34.62 21.70 19.66
C LEU A 12 -34.18 20.37 19.06
N LEU A 13 -33.62 20.39 17.87
CA LEU A 13 -32.86 19.29 17.31
C LEU A 13 -31.55 19.18 18.06
N LEU A 14 -31.47 18.32 19.04
CA LEU A 14 -30.23 17.85 19.64
C LEU A 14 -29.49 16.98 18.60
N SER A 15 -28.57 17.56 17.86
CA SER A 15 -27.57 16.81 17.10
C SER A 15 -26.64 16.14 18.11
N ALA A 16 -26.94 14.89 18.46
CA ALA A 16 -25.99 14.03 19.15
C ALA A 16 -24.79 13.85 18.23
N GLY A 17 -23.69 14.55 18.49
CA GLY A 17 -22.40 14.28 17.87
C GLY A 17 -22.02 12.85 18.23
N ALA A 18 -22.19 11.93 17.28
CA ALA A 18 -21.67 10.58 17.38
C ALA A 18 -20.13 10.69 17.46
N GLY A 19 -19.57 10.70 18.65
CA GLY A 19 -18.14 10.58 18.88
C GLY A 19 -17.66 9.32 18.19
N ALA A 20 -16.70 9.44 17.27
CA ALA A 20 -16.13 8.33 16.54
C ALA A 20 -15.68 7.24 17.54
N GLN A 21 -16.41 6.15 17.58
CA GLN A 21 -16.14 5.04 18.48
C GLN A 21 -14.78 4.44 18.11
N LYS A 22 -13.90 4.26 19.08
CA LYS A 22 -12.59 3.62 18.85
C LYS A 22 -12.80 2.31 18.08
N PRO A 23 -12.06 2.07 16.97
CA PRO A 23 -12.26 0.86 16.18
C PRO A 23 -11.99 -0.36 17.05
N SER A 24 -13.02 -1.16 17.30
CA SER A 24 -12.84 -2.48 17.86
C SER A 24 -12.25 -3.36 16.76
N ILE A 25 -10.99 -3.75 16.88
CA ILE A 25 -10.33 -4.63 15.89
C ILE A 25 -11.17 -5.88 15.61
N PRO A 26 -11.78 -6.56 16.62
CA PRO A 26 -12.67 -7.69 16.36
C PRO A 26 -13.88 -7.34 15.47
N ASN A 27 -14.51 -6.20 15.68
CA ASN A 27 -15.65 -5.79 14.85
C ASN A 27 -15.20 -5.50 13.40
N VAL A 28 -14.06 -4.84 13.23
CA VAL A 28 -13.52 -4.56 11.88
C VAL A 28 -13.21 -5.85 11.14
N PHE A 29 -12.59 -6.83 11.77
CA PHE A 29 -12.30 -8.11 11.12
C PHE A 29 -13.57 -8.90 10.81
N ARG A 30 -14.57 -8.93 11.70
CA ARG A 30 -15.86 -9.54 11.41
C ARG A 30 -16.53 -8.90 10.17
N ASP A 31 -16.54 -7.57 10.09
CA ASP A 31 -17.12 -6.86 8.96
C ASP A 31 -16.30 -7.06 7.68
N ALA A 32 -14.96 -7.16 7.80
CA ALA A 32 -14.06 -7.51 6.68
C ALA A 32 -14.32 -8.92 6.15
N GLU A 33 -14.59 -9.91 7.02
CA GLU A 33 -15.01 -11.26 6.59
C GLU A 33 -16.31 -11.18 5.76
N GLN A 34 -17.31 -10.44 6.23
CA GLN A 34 -18.56 -10.28 5.49
C GLN A 34 -18.37 -9.58 4.14
N GLN A 35 -17.59 -8.50 4.09
CA GLN A 35 -17.23 -7.82 2.83
C GLN A 35 -16.49 -8.77 1.89
N THR A 36 -15.55 -9.55 2.40
CA THR A 36 -14.78 -10.49 1.57
C THR A 36 -15.66 -11.61 1.00
N LEU A 37 -16.69 -12.07 1.72
CA LEU A 37 -17.66 -13.02 1.19
C LEU A 37 -18.48 -12.41 0.04
N VAL A 38 -18.90 -11.14 0.16
CA VAL A 38 -19.53 -10.40 -0.96
C VAL A 38 -18.57 -10.29 -2.14
N MET A 39 -17.32 -9.89 -1.90
CA MET A 39 -16.30 -9.77 -2.94
C MET A 39 -16.10 -11.09 -3.70
N LEU A 40 -16.03 -12.23 -3.00
CA LEU A 40 -15.88 -13.53 -3.64
C LEU A 40 -17.06 -13.87 -4.57
N ALA A 41 -18.30 -13.58 -4.14
CA ALA A 41 -19.50 -13.78 -4.97
C ALA A 41 -19.50 -12.85 -6.19
N GLU A 42 -19.04 -11.59 -6.03
CA GLU A 42 -18.95 -10.63 -7.14
C GLU A 42 -17.81 -10.96 -8.12
N ILE A 43 -16.69 -11.52 -7.64
CA ILE A 43 -15.60 -12.01 -8.49
C ILE A 43 -16.12 -13.11 -9.43
N ASP A 44 -16.89 -14.07 -8.92
CA ASP A 44 -17.41 -15.18 -9.74
C ASP A 44 -18.34 -14.66 -10.85
N LYS A 45 -19.17 -13.67 -10.56
CA LYS A 45 -20.02 -13.00 -11.56
C LYS A 45 -19.17 -12.21 -12.58
N ALA A 46 -18.23 -11.40 -12.09
CA ALA A 46 -17.43 -10.51 -12.92
C ALA A 46 -16.44 -11.26 -13.84
N LYS A 47 -15.98 -12.45 -13.45
CA LYS A 47 -15.14 -13.32 -14.28
C LYS A 47 -15.82 -13.70 -15.59
N ASN A 48 -17.13 -13.86 -15.60
CA ASN A 48 -17.92 -14.26 -16.77
C ASN A 48 -17.25 -15.40 -17.59
N GLY A 49 -16.78 -16.44 -16.90
CA GLY A 49 -16.07 -17.59 -17.49
C GLY A 49 -14.58 -17.39 -17.79
N SER A 50 -14.04 -16.19 -17.62
CA SER A 50 -12.61 -15.93 -17.82
C SER A 50 -11.75 -16.62 -16.76
N LYS A 51 -10.72 -17.36 -17.22
CA LYS A 51 -9.68 -17.95 -16.37
C LYS A 51 -8.48 -17.02 -16.13
N GLU A 52 -8.40 -15.93 -16.91
CA GLU A 52 -7.26 -14.99 -16.83
C GLU A 52 -7.46 -13.88 -15.79
N LEU A 53 -8.72 -13.52 -15.51
CA LEU A 53 -9.06 -12.51 -14.51
C LEU A 53 -9.06 -13.17 -13.12
N VAL A 54 -8.09 -12.79 -12.30
CA VAL A 54 -7.76 -13.54 -11.07
C VAL A 54 -7.92 -12.75 -9.77
N SER A 55 -7.90 -11.42 -9.83
CA SER A 55 -7.95 -10.60 -8.62
C SER A 55 -8.80 -9.34 -8.81
N PRO A 56 -9.54 -8.89 -7.80
CA PRO A 56 -10.23 -7.59 -7.81
C PRO A 56 -9.22 -6.45 -7.68
N ARG A 57 -9.49 -5.35 -8.37
CA ARG A 57 -8.65 -4.16 -8.33
C ARG A 57 -9.40 -2.93 -7.79
N THR A 58 -10.54 -2.62 -8.41
CA THR A 58 -11.32 -1.40 -8.12
C THR A 58 -12.76 -1.54 -8.64
N ILE A 59 -13.54 -0.48 -8.49
CA ILE A 59 -14.82 -0.27 -9.17
C ILE A 59 -14.59 0.69 -10.35
N GLU A 60 -15.04 0.31 -11.53
CA GLU A 60 -14.95 1.13 -12.74
C GLU A 60 -16.28 1.06 -13.51
N ASN A 61 -16.88 2.20 -13.80
CA ASN A 61 -18.20 2.29 -14.44
C ASN A 61 -19.27 1.41 -13.75
N ASP A 62 -19.38 1.54 -12.44
CA ASP A 62 -20.30 0.79 -11.57
C ASP A 62 -20.18 -0.75 -11.70
N ARG A 63 -18.99 -1.25 -12.02
CA ARG A 63 -18.69 -2.68 -12.13
C ARG A 63 -17.40 -3.03 -11.39
N LEU A 64 -17.36 -4.22 -10.83
CA LEU A 64 -16.13 -4.76 -10.28
C LEU A 64 -15.11 -5.00 -11.41
N ARG A 65 -13.98 -4.29 -11.34
CA ARG A 65 -12.87 -4.51 -12.23
C ARG A 65 -11.95 -5.60 -11.69
N LEU A 66 -11.80 -6.67 -12.47
CA LEU A 66 -10.83 -7.72 -12.21
C LEU A 66 -9.59 -7.53 -13.09
N VAL A 67 -8.46 -8.06 -12.62
CA VAL A 67 -7.17 -8.01 -13.33
C VAL A 67 -6.57 -9.40 -13.51
N LYS A 68 -5.66 -9.50 -14.50
CA LYS A 68 -4.81 -10.67 -14.73
C LYS A 68 -3.71 -10.74 -13.66
N SER A 69 -3.08 -11.91 -13.51
CA SER A 69 -1.97 -12.09 -12.55
C SER A 69 -0.78 -11.15 -12.78
N GLY A 70 -0.53 -10.75 -14.03
CA GLY A 70 0.55 -9.81 -14.37
C GLY A 70 0.34 -8.38 -13.90
N ASP A 71 -0.87 -7.99 -13.51
CA ASP A 71 -1.14 -6.68 -12.93
C ASP A 71 -0.47 -6.54 -11.56
N TRP A 72 0.12 -5.38 -11.27
CA TRP A 72 0.86 -5.14 -10.04
C TRP A 72 0.00 -5.28 -8.77
N THR A 73 -1.33 -5.12 -8.90
CA THR A 73 -2.26 -5.23 -7.78
C THR A 73 -2.72 -6.66 -7.48
N SER A 74 -2.37 -7.63 -8.33
CA SER A 74 -2.95 -8.97 -8.30
C SER A 74 -2.68 -9.75 -7.01
N GLY A 75 -1.61 -9.43 -6.27
CA GLY A 75 -1.22 -10.11 -5.04
C GLY A 75 -1.94 -9.63 -3.78
N PHE A 76 -2.61 -8.47 -3.82
CA PHE A 76 -3.18 -7.89 -2.59
C PHE A 76 -4.42 -8.62 -2.10
N PHE A 77 -5.32 -9.03 -2.99
CA PHE A 77 -6.52 -9.76 -2.56
C PHE A 77 -6.18 -11.15 -1.95
N PRO A 78 -5.32 -11.98 -2.55
CA PRO A 78 -4.81 -13.16 -1.85
C PRO A 78 -4.22 -12.84 -0.47
N GLY A 79 -3.50 -11.70 -0.37
CA GLY A 79 -2.96 -11.21 0.91
C GLY A 79 -4.02 -10.85 1.93
N VAL A 80 -5.14 -10.23 1.50
CA VAL A 80 -6.32 -9.98 2.37
C VAL A 80 -6.85 -11.31 2.94
N LEU A 81 -6.98 -12.33 2.10
CA LEU A 81 -7.45 -13.66 2.53
C LEU A 81 -6.48 -14.29 3.56
N TRP A 82 -5.16 -14.16 3.36
CA TRP A 82 -4.15 -14.59 4.33
C TRP A 82 -4.25 -13.82 5.65
N TYR A 83 -4.56 -12.53 5.66
CA TYR A 83 -4.75 -11.75 6.88
C TYR A 83 -6.03 -12.13 7.62
N LEU A 84 -7.12 -12.46 6.91
CA LEU A 84 -8.32 -13.03 7.53
C LEU A 84 -8.00 -14.36 8.21
N TYR A 85 -7.26 -15.27 7.56
CA TYR A 85 -6.78 -16.49 8.18
C TYR A 85 -5.87 -16.21 9.40
N GLU A 86 -4.92 -15.27 9.28
CA GLU A 86 -4.02 -14.93 10.40
C GLU A 86 -4.80 -14.46 11.63
N TYR A 87 -5.85 -13.68 11.41
CA TYR A 87 -6.67 -13.13 12.49
C TYR A 87 -7.59 -14.16 13.11
N THR A 88 -8.36 -14.87 12.27
CA THR A 88 -9.48 -15.73 12.70
C THR A 88 -9.06 -17.17 13.01
N LYS A 89 -7.98 -17.65 12.40
CA LYS A 89 -7.54 -19.05 12.37
C LYS A 89 -8.58 -20.00 11.75
N ASN A 90 -9.52 -19.46 10.96
CA ASN A 90 -10.50 -20.24 10.24
C ASN A 90 -9.86 -20.83 8.96
N GLU A 91 -9.86 -22.16 8.86
CA GLU A 91 -9.28 -22.92 7.76
C GLU A 91 -9.92 -22.60 6.41
N ASP A 92 -11.20 -22.22 6.36
CA ASP A 92 -11.86 -21.81 5.12
C ASP A 92 -11.16 -20.60 4.48
N TRP A 93 -10.69 -19.64 5.29
CA TRP A 93 -9.90 -18.52 4.77
C TRP A 93 -8.53 -18.97 4.26
N ARG A 94 -7.90 -19.95 4.91
CA ARG A 94 -6.63 -20.53 4.43
C ARG A 94 -6.80 -21.17 3.05
N GLU A 95 -7.82 -21.99 2.87
CA GLU A 95 -8.05 -22.67 1.59
C GLU A 95 -8.40 -21.66 0.47
N LYS A 96 -9.21 -20.63 0.75
CA LYS A 96 -9.46 -19.53 -0.20
C LYS A 96 -8.18 -18.76 -0.53
N ALA A 97 -7.35 -18.46 0.47
CA ALA A 97 -6.06 -17.78 0.28
C ALA A 97 -5.12 -18.59 -0.62
N LYS A 98 -5.01 -19.91 -0.41
CA LYS A 98 -4.24 -20.82 -1.27
C LYS A 98 -4.75 -20.80 -2.71
N ALA A 99 -6.07 -20.93 -2.91
CA ALA A 99 -6.66 -20.96 -4.23
C ALA A 99 -6.39 -19.68 -5.03
N PHE A 100 -6.48 -18.50 -4.38
CA PHE A 100 -6.16 -17.23 -5.03
C PHE A 100 -4.66 -17.02 -5.22
N THR A 101 -3.82 -17.47 -4.28
CA THR A 101 -2.36 -17.40 -4.36
C THR A 101 -1.83 -18.21 -5.53
N ALA A 102 -2.38 -19.40 -5.79
CA ALA A 102 -1.99 -20.28 -6.92
C ALA A 102 -2.10 -19.56 -8.28
N ASN A 103 -3.04 -18.63 -8.46
CA ASN A 103 -3.14 -17.85 -9.68
C ASN A 103 -1.95 -16.88 -9.90
N ILE A 104 -1.23 -16.54 -8.83
CA ILE A 104 -0.11 -15.57 -8.85
C ILE A 104 1.24 -16.28 -9.04
N GLU A 105 1.36 -17.55 -8.71
CA GLU A 105 2.64 -18.27 -8.70
C GLU A 105 3.38 -18.24 -10.04
N LYS A 106 2.66 -18.23 -11.18
CA LYS A 106 3.29 -18.10 -12.50
C LYS A 106 4.06 -16.80 -12.69
N GLU A 107 3.75 -15.76 -11.91
CA GLU A 107 4.45 -14.48 -11.96
C GLU A 107 5.90 -14.59 -11.45
N GLN A 108 6.30 -15.68 -10.79
CA GLN A 108 7.69 -15.95 -10.42
C GLN A 108 8.67 -15.88 -11.59
N TRP A 109 8.19 -16.00 -12.83
CA TRP A 109 8.96 -15.94 -14.07
C TRP A 109 8.84 -14.59 -14.78
N ASN A 110 8.04 -13.66 -14.28
CA ASN A 110 7.75 -12.41 -14.96
C ASN A 110 8.86 -11.36 -14.72
N GLY A 111 9.86 -11.34 -15.60
CA GLY A 111 10.96 -10.37 -15.57
C GLY A 111 10.65 -9.00 -16.19
N SER A 112 9.42 -8.73 -16.64
CA SER A 112 9.06 -7.47 -17.31
C SER A 112 8.72 -6.31 -16.37
N THR A 113 8.60 -6.55 -15.08
CA THR A 113 8.21 -5.57 -14.06
C THR A 113 9.02 -5.74 -12.77
N HIS A 114 9.12 -4.66 -12.00
CA HIS A 114 9.69 -4.71 -10.64
C HIS A 114 8.68 -5.15 -9.56
N ASP A 115 7.38 -5.20 -9.87
CA ASP A 115 6.28 -5.38 -8.90
C ASP A 115 6.18 -6.82 -8.34
N MET A 116 7.30 -7.50 -8.24
CA MET A 116 7.35 -8.88 -7.73
C MET A 116 7.03 -8.96 -6.24
N GLY A 117 7.42 -7.95 -5.46
CA GLY A 117 7.02 -7.83 -4.05
C GLY A 117 5.52 -7.68 -3.92
N PHE A 118 4.91 -6.73 -4.64
CA PHE A 118 3.47 -6.51 -4.58
C PHE A 118 2.66 -7.73 -5.02
N LYS A 119 3.06 -8.40 -6.09
CA LYS A 119 2.36 -9.60 -6.58
C LYS A 119 2.66 -10.82 -5.71
N VAL A 120 3.93 -11.19 -5.60
CA VAL A 120 4.32 -12.47 -5.02
C VAL A 120 4.50 -12.39 -3.50
N TYR A 121 5.16 -11.35 -2.98
CA TYR A 121 5.40 -11.30 -1.54
C TYR A 121 4.13 -11.01 -0.75
N CYS A 122 3.23 -10.17 -1.24
CA CYS A 122 1.93 -9.93 -0.60
C CYS A 122 1.01 -11.17 -0.62
N SER A 123 1.17 -12.09 -1.57
CA SER A 123 0.39 -13.34 -1.68
C SER A 123 1.17 -14.54 -1.15
N VAL A 124 2.10 -15.06 -1.92
CA VAL A 124 2.93 -16.25 -1.59
C VAL A 124 3.76 -16.02 -0.32
N GLY A 125 4.30 -14.80 -0.12
CA GLY A 125 5.08 -14.46 1.07
C GLY A 125 4.26 -14.57 2.35
N ASN A 126 3.00 -14.08 2.36
CA ASN A 126 2.09 -14.29 3.48
C ASN A 126 1.75 -15.77 3.67
N GLY A 127 1.53 -16.51 2.58
CA GLY A 127 1.32 -17.94 2.61
C GLY A 127 2.48 -18.67 3.27
N TYR A 128 3.72 -18.42 2.83
CA TYR A 128 4.92 -19.00 3.42
C TYR A 128 5.08 -18.62 4.91
N ARG A 129 4.89 -17.35 5.23
CA ARG A 129 5.01 -16.88 6.61
C ARG A 129 4.08 -17.61 7.57
N LEU A 130 2.86 -17.94 7.13
CA LEU A 130 1.81 -18.54 7.96
C LEU A 130 1.80 -20.06 7.95
N THR A 131 2.26 -20.71 6.85
CA THR A 131 2.16 -22.17 6.69
C THR A 131 3.51 -22.88 6.71
N LYS A 132 4.61 -22.18 6.38
CA LYS A 132 5.94 -22.75 6.14
C LYS A 132 5.97 -23.78 5.02
N ASP A 133 5.09 -23.64 4.03
CA ASP A 133 5.03 -24.50 2.87
C ASP A 133 6.30 -24.35 2.01
N GLU A 134 7.03 -25.44 1.81
CA GLU A 134 8.29 -25.43 1.03
C GLU A 134 8.07 -25.05 -0.43
N HIS A 135 6.91 -25.37 -1.02
CA HIS A 135 6.56 -24.90 -2.36
C HIS A 135 6.54 -23.37 -2.45
N TYR A 136 5.93 -22.68 -1.48
CA TYR A 136 5.94 -21.22 -1.43
C TYR A 136 7.35 -20.65 -1.26
N LYS A 137 8.21 -21.31 -0.51
CA LYS A 137 9.63 -20.93 -0.38
C LYS A 137 10.34 -20.96 -1.74
N GLU A 138 10.13 -22.02 -2.53
CA GLU A 138 10.72 -22.15 -3.87
C GLU A 138 10.23 -21.03 -4.81
N VAL A 139 8.92 -20.73 -4.78
CA VAL A 139 8.33 -19.62 -5.55
C VAL A 139 8.94 -18.27 -5.15
N LEU A 140 9.14 -18.00 -3.86
CA LEU A 140 9.77 -16.77 -3.38
C LEU A 140 11.23 -16.65 -3.87
N ILE A 141 12.02 -17.71 -3.75
CA ILE A 141 13.41 -17.73 -4.21
C ILE A 141 13.46 -17.49 -5.72
N ARG A 142 12.62 -18.16 -6.50
CA ARG A 142 12.55 -17.96 -7.95
C ARG A 142 12.15 -16.53 -8.31
N SER A 143 11.16 -15.97 -7.62
CA SER A 143 10.71 -14.60 -7.84
C SER A 143 11.81 -13.57 -7.55
N ALA A 144 12.61 -13.81 -6.51
CA ALA A 144 13.76 -12.96 -6.19
C ALA A 144 14.87 -13.09 -7.24
N GLN A 145 15.11 -14.29 -7.79
CA GLN A 145 16.03 -14.49 -8.93
C GLN A 145 15.57 -13.65 -10.13
N THR A 146 14.28 -13.74 -10.47
CA THR A 146 13.68 -12.99 -11.57
C THR A 146 13.77 -11.48 -11.35
N LEU A 147 13.41 -10.97 -10.16
CA LEU A 147 13.55 -9.56 -9.84
C LEU A 147 15.01 -9.07 -9.93
N SER A 148 15.97 -9.91 -9.51
CA SER A 148 17.38 -9.59 -9.55
C SER A 148 17.91 -9.36 -10.97
N THR A 149 17.28 -9.93 -12.00
CA THR A 149 17.66 -9.70 -13.42
C THR A 149 17.42 -8.26 -13.86
N ARG A 150 16.61 -7.51 -13.14
CA ARG A 150 16.31 -6.09 -13.40
C ARG A 150 17.29 -5.14 -12.73
N PHE A 151 18.27 -5.65 -11.97
CA PHE A 151 19.28 -4.85 -11.33
C PHE A 151 20.42 -4.53 -12.30
N ASN A 152 20.77 -3.24 -12.41
CA ASN A 152 21.93 -2.78 -13.15
C ASN A 152 23.03 -2.35 -12.17
N LYS A 153 24.21 -2.97 -12.26
CA LYS A 153 25.35 -2.69 -11.37
C LYS A 153 25.88 -1.26 -11.51
N THR A 154 25.83 -0.69 -12.72
CA THR A 154 26.28 0.68 -12.98
C THR A 154 25.32 1.70 -12.41
N ALA A 155 24.02 1.55 -12.64
CA ALA A 155 23.00 2.42 -12.04
C ALA A 155 22.83 2.18 -10.53
N GLY A 156 23.15 0.96 -10.05
CA GLY A 156 23.01 0.55 -8.65
C GLY A 156 21.58 0.35 -8.19
N VAL A 157 20.63 0.18 -9.12
CA VAL A 157 19.19 0.12 -8.85
C VAL A 157 18.48 -0.93 -9.72
N ILE A 158 17.24 -1.29 -9.34
CA ILE A 158 16.34 -2.18 -10.05
C ILE A 158 15.43 -1.33 -10.95
N ARG A 159 15.37 -1.61 -12.25
CA ARG A 159 14.52 -0.90 -13.21
C ARG A 159 13.04 -1.21 -12.99
N SER A 160 12.19 -0.17 -13.05
CA SER A 160 10.77 -0.32 -12.79
C SER A 160 9.98 -0.88 -13.98
N TRP A 161 10.19 -0.37 -15.19
CA TRP A 161 9.50 -0.82 -16.42
C TRP A 161 10.38 -0.73 -17.65
N ASP A 162 9.95 -1.36 -18.75
CA ASP A 162 10.73 -1.47 -20.01
C ASP A 162 10.07 -0.77 -21.20
N HIS A 163 8.89 -0.16 -21.00
CA HIS A 163 8.17 0.55 -22.05
C HIS A 163 8.62 2.02 -22.19
N ASN A 164 8.22 2.67 -23.30
CA ASN A 164 8.57 4.06 -23.61
C ASN A 164 10.09 4.34 -23.59
N LYS A 165 10.87 3.48 -24.22
CA LYS A 165 12.33 3.56 -24.29
C LYS A 165 12.83 4.87 -24.91
N GLN A 166 12.03 5.54 -25.75
CA GLN A 166 12.33 6.87 -26.28
C GLN A 166 12.27 7.99 -25.22
N LYS A 167 11.57 7.73 -24.10
CA LYS A 167 11.42 8.69 -23.00
C LYS A 167 12.34 8.35 -21.83
N TRP A 168 12.67 7.08 -21.62
CA TRP A 168 13.34 6.55 -20.45
C TRP A 168 14.54 5.67 -20.82
N ASP A 169 15.68 5.87 -20.17
CA ASP A 169 16.81 4.94 -20.22
C ASP A 169 16.65 3.87 -19.12
N TYR A 170 16.65 4.28 -17.87
CA TYR A 170 16.56 3.36 -16.73
C TYR A 170 15.65 3.92 -15.62
N PRO A 171 14.34 3.91 -15.85
CA PRO A 171 13.36 4.50 -14.91
C PRO A 171 13.21 3.69 -13.64
N VAL A 172 13.24 4.38 -12.52
CA VAL A 172 13.00 3.83 -11.18
C VAL A 172 11.97 4.68 -10.47
N ILE A 173 10.94 4.07 -9.88
CA ILE A 173 9.96 4.75 -9.05
C ILE A 173 10.16 4.39 -7.57
N ILE A 174 9.72 5.30 -6.70
CA ILE A 174 9.85 5.12 -5.25
C ILE A 174 9.15 3.86 -4.74
N ASP A 175 8.10 3.41 -5.43
CA ASP A 175 7.32 2.20 -5.16
C ASP A 175 8.20 0.94 -5.09
N ASN A 176 9.31 0.94 -5.83
CA ASN A 176 10.24 -0.19 -5.86
C ASN A 176 10.81 -0.54 -4.48
N MET A 177 10.82 0.41 -3.55
CA MET A 177 11.24 0.15 -2.17
C MET A 177 10.44 -0.96 -1.50
N LEU A 178 9.17 -1.16 -1.88
CA LEU A 178 8.29 -2.22 -1.34
C LEU A 178 8.63 -3.61 -1.91
N ASN A 179 9.29 -3.67 -3.06
CA ASN A 179 9.69 -4.92 -3.70
C ASN A 179 11.00 -5.49 -3.12
N LEU A 180 11.73 -4.70 -2.34
CA LEU A 180 12.99 -5.13 -1.71
C LEU A 180 12.80 -6.17 -0.61
N GLU A 181 11.62 -6.22 0.02
CA GLU A 181 11.32 -7.19 1.07
C GLU A 181 11.44 -8.63 0.57
N LEU A 182 11.03 -8.88 -0.68
CA LEU A 182 11.23 -10.17 -1.36
C LEU A 182 12.71 -10.56 -1.45
N LEU A 183 13.59 -9.60 -1.73
CA LEU A 183 15.04 -9.86 -1.84
C LEU A 183 15.66 -10.14 -0.46
N PHE A 184 15.30 -9.39 0.57
CA PHE A 184 15.74 -9.67 1.93
C PHE A 184 15.28 -11.04 2.40
N GLU A 185 14.01 -11.42 2.12
CA GLU A 185 13.50 -12.76 2.43
C GLU A 185 14.31 -13.84 1.70
N ALA A 186 14.56 -13.69 0.40
CA ALA A 186 15.32 -14.65 -0.38
C ALA A 186 16.75 -14.81 0.14
N SER A 187 17.40 -13.72 0.57
CA SER A 187 18.71 -13.79 1.20
C SER A 187 18.67 -14.62 2.48
N ARG A 188 17.64 -14.44 3.31
CA ARG A 188 17.47 -15.21 4.55
C ARG A 188 17.16 -16.69 4.29
N LEU A 189 16.37 -16.99 3.25
CA LEU A 189 15.98 -18.35 2.90
C LEU A 189 17.13 -19.17 2.27
N THR A 190 18.00 -18.51 1.54
CA THR A 190 19.08 -19.17 0.76
C THR A 190 20.47 -19.04 1.39
N GLY A 191 20.68 -18.01 2.24
CA GLY A 191 22.02 -17.61 2.68
C GLY A 191 22.82 -16.84 1.60
N ASP A 192 22.27 -16.66 0.40
CA ASP A 192 22.95 -15.93 -0.69
C ASP A 192 22.84 -14.41 -0.46
N LYS A 193 23.99 -13.83 -0.12
CA LYS A 193 24.15 -12.41 0.17
C LYS A 193 23.85 -11.49 -1.04
N LYS A 194 23.90 -12.01 -2.24
CA LYS A 194 23.65 -11.23 -3.47
C LYS A 194 22.29 -10.52 -3.44
N TYR A 195 21.24 -11.17 -2.91
CA TYR A 195 19.90 -10.56 -2.82
C TYR A 195 19.88 -9.39 -1.83
N TYR A 196 20.54 -9.57 -0.68
CA TYR A 196 20.75 -8.50 0.31
C TYR A 196 21.51 -7.33 -0.29
N ASP A 197 22.62 -7.58 -0.98
CA ASP A 197 23.46 -6.54 -1.58
C ASP A 197 22.73 -5.75 -2.67
N ILE A 198 21.88 -6.40 -3.48
CA ILE A 198 21.01 -5.72 -4.46
C ILE A 198 19.99 -4.82 -3.74
N ALA A 199 19.33 -5.32 -2.70
CA ALA A 199 18.34 -4.55 -1.96
C ALA A 199 18.97 -3.31 -1.28
N VAL A 200 20.12 -3.46 -0.64
CA VAL A 200 20.85 -2.37 0.01
C VAL A 200 21.35 -1.35 -1.03
N SER A 201 21.94 -1.81 -2.15
CA SER A 201 22.37 -0.93 -3.23
C SER A 201 21.21 -0.10 -3.77
N HIS A 202 20.05 -0.72 -4.01
CA HIS A 202 18.86 -0.01 -4.46
C HIS A 202 18.39 1.02 -3.43
N ALA A 203 18.29 0.63 -2.15
CA ALA A 203 17.85 1.51 -1.07
C ALA A 203 18.79 2.72 -0.89
N ASP A 204 20.10 2.52 -0.92
CA ASP A 204 21.09 3.60 -0.80
C ASP A 204 21.01 4.60 -1.97
N ASN A 205 20.90 4.11 -3.20
CA ASN A 205 20.78 4.96 -4.38
C ASN A 205 19.42 5.69 -4.41
N THR A 206 18.35 5.04 -3.97
CA THR A 206 17.04 5.67 -3.82
C THR A 206 17.08 6.76 -2.75
N MET A 207 17.71 6.52 -1.59
CA MET A 207 17.89 7.53 -0.54
C MET A 207 18.64 8.76 -1.04
N LYS A 208 19.68 8.56 -1.83
CA LYS A 208 20.49 9.64 -2.40
C LYS A 208 19.74 10.44 -3.47
N ASN A 209 18.93 9.79 -4.30
CA ASN A 209 18.45 10.40 -5.54
C ASN A 209 16.97 10.73 -5.57
N HIS A 210 16.10 10.03 -4.80
CA HIS A 210 14.65 10.22 -4.83
C HIS A 210 14.14 11.23 -3.83
N PHE A 211 14.97 11.81 -2.96
CA PHE A 211 14.51 12.74 -1.91
C PHE A 211 15.01 14.15 -2.16
N ARG A 212 14.13 15.12 -1.89
CA ARG A 212 14.44 16.54 -1.82
C ARG A 212 15.00 16.89 -0.43
N LYS A 213 15.45 18.12 -0.27
CA LYS A 213 16.00 18.61 1.02
C LYS A 213 15.00 18.56 2.18
N ASP A 214 13.71 18.66 1.87
CA ASP A 214 12.59 18.56 2.82
C ASP A 214 12.11 17.14 3.08
N TYR A 215 12.77 16.13 2.45
CA TYR A 215 12.43 14.71 2.49
C TYR A 215 11.14 14.32 1.74
N SER A 216 10.59 15.22 0.91
CA SER A 216 9.60 14.82 -0.08
C SER A 216 10.24 14.00 -1.20
N THR A 217 9.46 13.08 -1.80
CA THR A 217 10.01 12.19 -2.84
C THR A 217 9.75 12.72 -4.25
N TRP A 218 10.74 12.54 -5.11
CA TRP A 218 10.51 12.41 -6.55
C TRP A 218 9.84 11.06 -6.82
N HIS A 219 8.76 11.03 -7.60
CA HIS A 219 8.13 9.76 -7.96
C HIS A 219 9.06 8.93 -8.84
N VAL A 220 9.56 9.51 -9.94
CA VAL A 220 10.41 8.83 -10.93
C VAL A 220 11.78 9.48 -11.00
N VAL A 221 12.82 8.66 -10.94
CA VAL A 221 14.19 9.04 -11.27
C VAL A 221 14.67 8.16 -12.43
N ASP A 222 15.08 8.79 -13.53
CA ASP A 222 15.64 8.10 -14.69
C ASP A 222 17.16 8.11 -14.58
N TYR A 223 17.74 6.94 -14.36
CA TYR A 223 19.19 6.76 -14.22
C TYR A 223 19.85 6.55 -15.59
N ASP A 224 21.10 6.94 -15.71
CA ASP A 224 21.93 6.51 -16.83
C ASP A 224 22.37 5.07 -16.59
N SER A 225 22.02 4.17 -17.51
CA SER A 225 22.33 2.74 -17.37
C SER A 225 23.81 2.39 -17.63
N THR A 226 24.60 3.36 -18.16
CA THR A 226 26.00 3.20 -18.60
C THR A 226 26.99 3.99 -17.78
N GLN A 227 26.54 5.02 -17.01
CA GLN A 227 27.42 5.91 -16.24
C GLN A 227 27.03 5.89 -14.75
N TYR A 228 27.96 5.46 -13.91
CA TYR A 228 27.75 5.36 -12.47
C TYR A 228 27.33 6.70 -11.84
N GLY A 229 26.22 6.65 -11.07
CA GLY A 229 25.72 7.79 -10.32
C GLY A 229 25.10 8.93 -11.14
N LYS A 230 25.04 8.80 -12.46
CA LYS A 230 24.43 9.81 -13.32
C LYS A 230 22.92 9.67 -13.36
N ILE A 231 22.25 10.78 -13.24
CA ILE A 231 20.79 10.92 -13.32
C ILE A 231 20.46 11.72 -14.58
N ASN A 232 19.61 11.15 -15.44
CA ASN A 232 19.13 11.84 -16.65
C ASN A 232 18.07 12.87 -16.33
N LYS A 233 17.08 12.48 -15.48
CA LYS A 233 16.02 13.38 -15.03
C LYS A 233 15.30 12.87 -13.78
N LYS A 234 14.58 13.78 -13.13
CA LYS A 234 13.67 13.51 -12.01
C LYS A 234 12.31 14.08 -12.35
N THR A 235 11.25 13.29 -12.18
CA THR A 235 9.92 13.66 -12.65
C THR A 235 8.83 12.93 -11.86
N THR A 236 7.58 13.14 -12.24
CA THR A 236 6.46 12.37 -11.74
C THR A 236 5.76 11.60 -12.86
N HIS A 237 4.99 10.57 -12.48
CA HIS A 237 4.07 9.85 -13.36
C HIS A 237 2.64 9.88 -12.81
N GLN A 238 2.48 9.84 -11.47
CA GLN A 238 1.19 9.83 -10.79
C GLN A 238 0.95 11.07 -9.91
N GLY A 239 1.98 11.90 -9.64
CA GLY A 239 1.86 13.15 -8.90
C GLY A 239 1.34 14.29 -9.75
N TYR A 240 0.98 15.40 -9.11
CA TYR A 240 0.45 16.61 -9.76
C TYR A 240 1.46 17.25 -10.71
N SER A 241 2.71 17.38 -10.27
CA SER A 241 3.80 17.95 -11.06
C SER A 241 5.15 17.35 -10.65
N ASP A 242 6.18 17.59 -11.47
CA ASP A 242 7.53 17.13 -11.13
C ASP A 242 8.05 17.70 -9.79
N ALA A 243 7.57 18.87 -9.40
CA ALA A 243 7.95 19.50 -8.13
C ALA A 243 7.07 19.08 -6.95
N SER A 244 5.94 18.41 -7.19
CA SER A 244 4.98 18.03 -6.14
C SER A 244 5.37 16.77 -5.39
N ALA A 245 4.66 16.49 -4.30
CA ALA A 245 4.83 15.32 -3.47
C ALA A 245 3.58 14.42 -3.54
N TRP A 246 3.62 13.44 -4.43
CA TRP A 246 2.57 12.44 -4.55
C TRP A 246 2.40 11.65 -3.25
N ALA A 247 1.19 11.64 -2.68
CA ALA A 247 0.96 11.14 -1.31
C ALA A 247 1.33 9.66 -1.15
N ARG A 248 0.96 8.81 -2.09
CA ARG A 248 1.30 7.39 -2.02
C ARG A 248 2.80 7.14 -2.23
N GLY A 249 3.50 7.99 -2.97
CA GLY A 249 4.96 7.95 -3.05
C GLY A 249 5.64 8.21 -1.71
N GLN A 250 5.11 9.17 -0.93
CA GLN A 250 5.59 9.41 0.44
C GLN A 250 5.35 8.18 1.33
N ALA A 251 4.17 7.55 1.19
CA ALA A 251 3.80 6.35 1.92
C ALA A 251 4.74 5.17 1.60
N TRP A 252 5.04 4.94 0.31
CA TRP A 252 5.98 3.92 -0.13
C TRP A 252 7.39 4.15 0.42
N GLY A 253 7.86 5.40 0.38
CA GLY A 253 9.14 5.76 0.97
C GLY A 253 9.20 5.48 2.47
N LEU A 254 8.18 5.88 3.22
CA LEU A 254 8.10 5.67 4.67
C LEU A 254 8.11 4.17 5.02
N TYR A 255 7.26 3.38 4.35
CA TYR A 255 7.20 1.94 4.58
C TYR A 255 8.52 1.26 4.19
N GLY A 256 9.03 1.55 2.99
CA GLY A 256 10.23 0.93 2.47
C GLY A 256 11.46 1.15 3.34
N TYR A 257 11.69 2.39 3.83
CA TYR A 257 12.84 2.64 4.71
C TYR A 257 12.65 2.09 6.12
N THR A 258 11.42 2.01 6.63
CA THR A 258 11.13 1.31 7.88
C THR A 258 11.45 -0.18 7.75
N MET A 259 11.05 -0.81 6.65
CA MET A 259 11.34 -2.20 6.31
C MET A 259 12.85 -2.43 6.11
N CYS A 260 13.55 -1.56 5.38
CA CYS A 260 15.00 -1.66 5.21
C CYS A 260 15.74 -1.60 6.56
N TYR A 261 15.29 -0.74 7.50
CA TYR A 261 15.84 -0.75 8.86
C TYR A 261 15.57 -2.07 9.58
N ARG A 262 14.38 -2.64 9.46
CA ARG A 262 14.07 -3.96 10.02
C ARG A 262 15.07 -5.02 9.59
N GLU A 263 15.39 -5.06 8.31
CA GLU A 263 16.23 -6.09 7.70
C GLU A 263 17.74 -5.87 7.92
N THR A 264 18.20 -4.62 7.94
CA THR A 264 19.63 -4.29 7.94
C THR A 264 20.15 -3.80 9.29
N LYS A 265 19.28 -3.21 10.12
CA LYS A 265 19.63 -2.44 11.32
C LYS A 265 20.51 -1.22 11.06
N ASP A 266 20.62 -0.76 9.80
CA ASP A 266 21.37 0.44 9.46
C ASP A 266 20.59 1.68 9.95
N PRO A 267 21.19 2.48 10.87
CA PRO A 267 20.51 3.64 11.45
C PRO A 267 20.19 4.74 10.43
N ARG A 268 20.84 4.74 9.27
CA ARG A 268 20.55 5.69 8.18
C ARG A 268 19.11 5.51 7.68
N TYR A 269 18.66 4.25 7.54
CA TYR A 269 17.30 3.94 7.08
C TYR A 269 16.24 4.31 8.12
N LEU A 270 16.51 4.08 9.41
CA LEU A 270 15.62 4.54 10.47
C LEU A 270 15.46 6.06 10.43
N LYS A 271 16.60 6.78 10.32
CA LYS A 271 16.59 8.25 10.23
C LYS A 271 15.83 8.73 9.00
N GLN A 272 15.99 8.07 7.86
CA GLN A 272 15.26 8.39 6.62
C GLN A 272 13.76 8.21 6.80
N ALA A 273 13.30 7.09 7.38
CA ALA A 273 11.88 6.86 7.69
C ALA A 273 11.32 7.94 8.62
N GLU A 274 12.05 8.32 9.69
CA GLU A 274 11.67 9.39 10.59
C GLU A 274 11.55 10.75 9.88
N ASN A 275 12.45 11.05 8.95
CA ASN A 275 12.43 12.29 8.18
C ASN A 275 11.24 12.35 7.22
N ILE A 276 10.92 11.23 6.54
CA ILE A 276 9.73 11.13 5.66
C ILE A 276 8.45 11.29 6.48
N ALA A 277 8.36 10.63 7.64
CA ALA A 277 7.24 10.84 8.56
C ALA A 277 7.16 12.31 9.01
N GLY A 278 8.31 12.95 9.25
CA GLY A 278 8.38 14.37 9.57
C GLY A 278 7.82 15.27 8.47
N PHE A 279 8.12 14.99 7.21
CA PHE A 279 7.53 15.69 6.05
C PHE A 279 6.01 15.54 6.04
N ILE A 280 5.51 14.29 6.07
CA ILE A 280 4.08 14.00 5.99
C ILE A 280 3.29 14.73 7.08
N PHE A 281 3.70 14.57 8.35
CA PHE A 281 2.90 15.04 9.49
C PHE A 281 3.13 16.53 9.88
N LYS A 282 4.09 17.20 9.24
CA LYS A 282 4.28 18.63 9.35
C LYS A 282 3.80 19.42 8.14
N HIS A 283 3.34 18.72 7.10
CA HIS A 283 2.85 19.39 5.89
C HIS A 283 1.61 20.23 6.23
N PRO A 284 1.57 21.53 5.85
CA PRO A 284 0.47 22.43 6.23
C PRO A 284 -0.89 21.97 5.70
N ASP A 285 -0.90 21.33 4.54
CA ASP A 285 -2.12 20.87 3.87
C ASP A 285 -2.54 19.44 4.24
N LEU A 286 -1.86 18.80 5.22
CA LEU A 286 -2.33 17.52 5.72
C LEU A 286 -3.64 17.73 6.50
N PRO A 287 -4.76 17.07 6.10
CA PRO A 287 -6.03 17.22 6.76
C PRO A 287 -6.02 16.81 8.24
N LYS A 288 -6.95 17.35 9.02
CA LYS A 288 -7.06 17.06 10.47
C LYS A 288 -7.31 15.59 10.80
N ASP A 289 -7.93 14.85 9.86
CA ASP A 289 -8.16 13.40 9.96
C ASP A 289 -6.93 12.56 9.59
N LEU A 290 -5.85 13.21 9.13
CA LEU A 290 -4.57 12.63 8.73
C LEU A 290 -4.62 11.77 7.45
N VAL A 291 -5.75 11.69 6.76
CA VAL A 291 -5.85 11.04 5.45
C VAL A 291 -5.42 12.05 4.39
N PRO A 292 -4.31 11.84 3.67
CA PRO A 292 -3.80 12.85 2.74
C PRO A 292 -4.73 13.00 1.51
N TYR A 293 -4.63 14.13 0.86
CA TYR A 293 -5.05 14.28 -0.53
C TYR A 293 -4.13 13.42 -1.42
N TRP A 294 -4.54 13.15 -2.64
CA TRP A 294 -3.77 12.33 -3.59
C TRP A 294 -2.35 12.87 -3.87
N ASP A 295 -2.17 14.18 -3.73
CA ASP A 295 -0.87 14.86 -3.79
C ASP A 295 -0.85 16.00 -2.76
N PHE A 296 0.25 16.18 -2.04
CA PHE A 296 0.38 17.21 -1.01
C PHE A 296 0.37 18.64 -1.56
N ASN A 297 0.65 18.81 -2.85
CA ASN A 297 0.70 20.10 -3.53
C ASN A 297 -0.41 20.25 -4.58
N ALA A 298 -1.47 19.44 -4.51
CA ALA A 298 -2.59 19.53 -5.45
C ALA A 298 -3.25 20.91 -5.37
N PRO A 299 -3.51 21.57 -6.52
CA PRO A 299 -3.87 23.00 -6.53
C PRO A 299 -5.28 23.30 -6.02
N GLY A 300 -6.16 22.28 -6.02
CA GLY A 300 -7.55 22.42 -5.58
C GLY A 300 -7.78 22.10 -4.09
N ILE A 301 -6.75 21.90 -3.28
CA ILE A 301 -6.90 21.69 -1.83
C ILE A 301 -7.64 22.91 -1.24
N PRO A 302 -8.70 22.69 -0.41
CA PRO A 302 -9.12 21.44 0.25
C PRO A 302 -10.14 20.58 -0.53
N ASN A 303 -10.45 20.89 -1.78
CA ASN A 303 -11.48 20.22 -2.59
C ASN A 303 -10.91 19.10 -3.51
N GLU A 304 -9.75 18.59 -3.18
CA GLU A 304 -9.11 17.49 -3.90
C GLU A 304 -9.53 16.11 -3.37
N PRO A 305 -9.52 15.06 -4.22
CA PRO A 305 -9.76 13.70 -3.76
C PRO A 305 -8.72 13.25 -2.72
N ARG A 306 -9.19 12.40 -1.81
CA ARG A 306 -8.34 11.76 -0.80
C ARG A 306 -7.62 10.54 -1.39
N ASP A 307 -6.56 10.12 -0.74
CA ASP A 307 -5.95 8.82 -1.01
C ASP A 307 -5.88 7.97 0.26
N VAL A 308 -6.96 7.22 0.50
CA VAL A 308 -7.05 6.30 1.64
C VAL A 308 -6.00 5.19 1.53
N SER A 309 -5.62 4.79 0.31
CA SER A 309 -4.56 3.80 0.14
C SER A 309 -3.21 4.29 0.66
N ALA A 310 -2.85 5.55 0.41
CA ALA A 310 -1.66 6.16 1.02
C ALA A 310 -1.76 6.18 2.56
N ALA A 311 -2.94 6.51 3.09
CA ALA A 311 -3.17 6.56 4.53
C ALA A 311 -2.98 5.19 5.21
N THR A 312 -3.45 4.10 4.59
CA THR A 312 -3.30 2.73 5.15
C THR A 312 -1.85 2.27 5.15
N VAL A 313 -1.10 2.55 4.08
CA VAL A 313 0.34 2.28 4.00
C VAL A 313 1.10 3.07 5.08
N ILE A 314 0.79 4.37 5.24
CA ILE A 314 1.37 5.21 6.30
C ILE A 314 1.07 4.63 7.69
N ALA A 315 -0.18 4.24 7.96
CA ALA A 315 -0.56 3.66 9.25
C ALA A 315 0.23 2.39 9.57
N SER A 316 0.35 1.48 8.59
CA SER A 316 1.10 0.25 8.73
C SER A 316 2.60 0.50 8.98
N ALA A 317 3.20 1.41 8.21
CA ALA A 317 4.60 1.82 8.36
C ALA A 317 4.87 2.46 9.72
N LEU A 318 4.00 3.36 10.19
CA LEU A 318 4.15 4.02 11.50
C LEU A 318 4.09 3.04 12.67
N LEU A 319 3.22 2.04 12.60
CA LEU A 319 3.14 1.02 13.64
C LEU A 319 4.45 0.24 13.74
N GLU A 320 5.03 -0.14 12.61
CA GLU A 320 6.34 -0.79 12.60
C GLU A 320 7.45 0.17 13.05
N LEU A 321 7.52 1.39 12.50
CA LEU A 321 8.48 2.42 12.90
C LEU A 321 8.44 2.69 14.42
N SER A 322 7.23 2.62 15.01
CA SER A 322 7.05 2.84 16.45
C SER A 322 7.77 1.84 17.34
N THR A 323 8.14 0.68 16.80
CA THR A 323 8.86 -0.36 17.55
C THR A 323 10.38 -0.14 17.56
N TYR A 324 10.88 0.75 16.70
CA TYR A 324 12.32 1.00 16.53
C TYR A 324 12.75 2.41 16.98
N SER A 325 11.89 3.41 16.77
CA SER A 325 12.21 4.80 17.02
C SER A 325 12.14 5.15 18.51
N LYS A 326 13.05 6.03 18.95
CA LYS A 326 12.96 6.68 20.29
C LYS A 326 11.66 7.50 20.44
N LYS A 327 11.01 7.88 19.33
CA LYS A 327 9.70 8.55 19.29
C LYS A 327 8.54 7.54 19.12
N GLY A 328 8.71 6.29 19.50
CA GLY A 328 7.76 5.20 19.24
C GLY A 328 6.34 5.50 19.71
N SER A 329 6.17 6.07 20.91
CA SER A 329 4.84 6.45 21.43
C SER A 329 4.15 7.50 20.56
N TYR A 330 4.89 8.48 20.02
CA TYR A 330 4.37 9.49 19.10
C TYR A 330 3.88 8.85 17.79
N TYR A 331 4.70 8.02 17.14
CA TYR A 331 4.32 7.35 15.88
C TYR A 331 3.15 6.40 16.07
N ARG A 332 3.10 5.67 17.19
CA ARG A 332 1.96 4.81 17.55
C ARG A 332 0.69 5.63 17.76
N GLY A 333 0.79 6.81 18.38
CA GLY A 333 -0.32 7.73 18.57
C GLY A 333 -0.89 8.22 17.23
N LEU A 334 -0.02 8.63 16.30
CA LEU A 334 -0.42 9.05 14.94
C LEU A 334 -1.11 7.90 14.18
N ALA A 335 -0.53 6.70 14.20
CA ALA A 335 -1.10 5.53 13.53
C ALA A 335 -2.48 5.16 14.09
N LYS A 336 -2.64 5.19 15.43
CA LYS A 336 -3.94 4.95 16.07
C LYS A 336 -4.98 5.99 15.64
N LYS A 337 -4.62 7.29 15.65
CA LYS A 337 -5.52 8.35 15.22
C LYS A 337 -5.93 8.18 13.76
N LEU A 338 -4.98 7.87 12.89
CA LEU A 338 -5.22 7.63 11.46
C LEU A 338 -6.16 6.44 11.26
N LEU A 339 -5.91 5.31 11.93
CA LEU A 339 -6.79 4.12 11.85
C LEU A 339 -8.19 4.39 12.41
N ILE A 340 -8.34 5.20 13.46
CA ILE A 340 -9.66 5.62 13.97
C ILE A 340 -10.42 6.39 12.89
N ASN A 341 -9.77 7.35 12.25
CA ASN A 341 -10.38 8.17 11.22
C ASN A 341 -10.74 7.35 9.97
N ILE A 342 -9.82 6.48 9.51
CA ILE A 342 -10.09 5.57 8.40
C ILE A 342 -11.30 4.68 8.72
N THR A 343 -11.33 4.07 9.89
CA THR A 343 -12.42 3.17 10.31
C THR A 343 -13.76 3.89 10.42
N GLY A 344 -13.75 5.15 10.91
CA GLY A 344 -14.99 5.92 11.15
C GLY A 344 -15.58 6.58 9.92
N HIS A 345 -14.76 6.91 8.91
CA HIS A 345 -15.19 7.79 7.82
C HIS A 345 -14.96 7.25 6.41
N TYR A 346 -14.17 6.19 6.25
CA TYR A 346 -13.74 5.71 4.93
C TYR A 346 -14.07 4.24 4.68
N ARG A 347 -14.78 3.58 5.59
CA ARG A 347 -15.23 2.20 5.39
C ARG A 347 -16.50 2.15 4.54
N ALA A 348 -16.53 1.17 3.64
CA ALA A 348 -17.75 0.79 2.95
C ALA A 348 -18.80 0.23 3.95
N PRO A 349 -20.08 0.50 3.75
CA PRO A 349 -21.14 -0.21 4.46
C PRO A 349 -21.08 -1.71 4.17
N VAL A 350 -21.28 -2.54 5.20
CA VAL A 350 -21.23 -4.00 5.04
C VAL A 350 -22.26 -4.47 4.00
N GLY A 351 -21.83 -5.30 3.07
CA GLY A 351 -22.67 -5.81 1.97
C GLY A 351 -22.77 -4.89 0.76
N LYS A 352 -22.02 -3.78 0.73
CA LYS A 352 -22.00 -2.80 -0.38
C LYS A 352 -20.64 -2.75 -1.08
N ASP A 353 -20.60 -1.95 -2.14
CA ASP A 353 -19.37 -1.60 -2.87
C ASP A 353 -18.57 -2.83 -3.34
N PHE A 354 -19.28 -3.84 -3.85
CA PHE A 354 -18.73 -5.11 -4.35
C PHE A 354 -17.83 -5.84 -3.34
N GLY A 355 -17.97 -5.50 -2.03
CA GLY A 355 -17.21 -6.13 -0.97
C GLY A 355 -15.85 -5.52 -0.69
N PHE A 356 -15.51 -4.34 -1.23
CA PHE A 356 -14.36 -3.56 -0.75
C PHE A 356 -14.55 -3.11 0.69
N ILE A 357 -13.48 -3.08 1.46
CA ILE A 357 -13.50 -2.68 2.87
C ILE A 357 -13.44 -1.16 3.00
N LEU A 358 -12.64 -0.51 2.16
CA LEU A 358 -12.38 0.94 2.18
C LEU A 358 -12.75 1.61 0.87
N LEU A 359 -13.15 2.87 0.97
CA LEU A 359 -13.50 3.76 -0.13
C LEU A 359 -12.49 4.94 -0.24
N HIS A 360 -12.69 5.82 -1.21
CA HIS A 360 -12.02 7.13 -1.33
C HIS A 360 -10.50 7.05 -1.48
N SER A 361 -10.02 6.14 -2.30
CA SER A 361 -8.61 6.09 -2.73
C SER A 361 -8.43 6.71 -4.12
N THR A 362 -7.21 7.15 -4.44
CA THR A 362 -6.89 7.71 -5.76
C THR A 362 -5.67 7.01 -6.37
N GLY A 363 -5.88 6.25 -7.44
CA GLY A 363 -4.83 5.53 -8.16
C GLY A 363 -3.92 6.48 -8.95
N SER A 364 -4.44 7.14 -9.96
CA SER A 364 -3.70 8.12 -10.78
C SER A 364 -4.61 9.23 -11.31
N LYS A 365 -4.67 10.35 -10.59
CA LYS A 365 -5.47 11.50 -11.01
C LYS A 365 -5.00 12.13 -12.35
N PRO A 366 -3.69 12.24 -12.64
CA PRO A 366 -3.24 12.75 -13.93
C PRO A 366 -3.69 11.91 -15.14
N ALA A 367 -3.86 10.61 -14.95
CA ALA A 367 -4.40 9.71 -15.97
C ALA A 367 -5.92 9.60 -15.94
N ASN A 368 -6.60 10.33 -15.06
CA ASN A 368 -8.04 10.20 -14.76
C ASN A 368 -8.46 8.74 -14.53
N SER A 369 -7.61 7.99 -13.83
CA SER A 369 -7.78 6.57 -13.55
C SER A 369 -7.86 6.33 -12.06
N GLU A 370 -8.90 5.61 -11.64
CA GLU A 370 -9.10 5.22 -10.23
C GLU A 370 -9.12 6.44 -9.29
N VAL A 371 -9.95 7.44 -9.60
CA VAL A 371 -10.11 8.66 -8.79
C VAL A 371 -11.30 8.52 -7.88
N ASP A 372 -11.07 8.65 -6.56
CA ASP A 372 -12.09 8.56 -5.50
C ASP A 372 -12.88 7.23 -5.53
N VAL A 373 -12.15 6.11 -5.64
CA VAL A 373 -12.70 4.75 -5.71
C VAL A 373 -12.07 3.82 -4.67
N PRO A 374 -12.67 2.65 -4.40
CA PRO A 374 -12.01 1.62 -3.59
C PRO A 374 -10.84 0.99 -4.34
N LEU A 375 -9.78 0.59 -3.61
CA LEU A 375 -8.60 -0.04 -4.17
C LEU A 375 -8.17 -1.24 -3.31
N SER A 376 -7.92 -2.40 -3.93
CA SER A 376 -7.59 -3.64 -3.22
C SER A 376 -6.37 -3.53 -2.31
N TYR A 377 -5.39 -2.71 -2.66
CA TYR A 377 -4.21 -2.49 -1.81
C TYR A 377 -4.49 -1.58 -0.60
N ALA A 378 -5.55 -0.73 -0.64
CA ALA A 378 -5.99 -0.02 0.54
C ALA A 378 -6.50 -1.00 1.60
N ASP A 379 -7.31 -1.97 1.21
CA ASP A 379 -7.84 -3.02 2.08
C ASP A 379 -6.71 -3.88 2.68
N TYR A 380 -5.73 -4.26 1.84
CA TYR A 380 -4.57 -5.05 2.26
C TYR A 380 -3.79 -4.35 3.38
N TYR A 381 -3.33 -3.11 3.16
CA TYR A 381 -2.53 -2.39 4.15
C TYR A 381 -3.34 -1.96 5.37
N TYR A 382 -4.66 -1.81 5.24
CA TYR A 382 -5.53 -1.57 6.38
C TYR A 382 -5.56 -2.77 7.33
N LEU A 383 -5.80 -3.98 6.81
CA LEU A 383 -5.80 -5.19 7.63
C LEU A 383 -4.42 -5.48 8.21
N GLU A 384 -3.34 -5.25 7.44
CA GLU A 384 -1.97 -5.35 7.95
C GLU A 384 -1.74 -4.40 9.14
N ALA A 385 -2.13 -3.14 9.02
CA ALA A 385 -1.99 -2.16 10.08
C ALA A 385 -2.75 -2.58 11.35
N LEU A 386 -3.97 -3.10 11.22
CA LEU A 386 -4.75 -3.59 12.35
C LEU A 386 -4.10 -4.82 13.03
N LEU A 387 -3.51 -5.73 12.25
CA LEU A 387 -2.75 -6.86 12.79
C LEU A 387 -1.49 -6.40 13.53
N ARG A 388 -0.75 -5.42 12.97
CA ARG A 388 0.40 -4.80 13.64
C ARG A 388 -0.02 -4.12 14.94
N LEU A 389 -1.12 -3.37 14.93
CA LEU A 389 -1.66 -2.73 16.14
C LEU A 389 -2.06 -3.74 17.21
N LYS A 390 -2.70 -4.85 16.81
CA LYS A 390 -3.06 -5.95 17.72
C LYS A 390 -1.82 -6.56 18.39
N LYS A 391 -0.72 -6.75 17.62
CA LYS A 391 0.55 -7.28 18.16
C LYS A 391 1.22 -6.35 19.17
N ILE A 392 1.17 -5.03 18.92
CA ILE A 392 1.80 -4.03 19.80
C ILE A 392 1.02 -3.85 21.11
N ASN A 393 -0.29 -4.11 21.11
CA ASN A 393 -1.15 -3.96 22.28
C ASN A 393 -1.21 -5.22 23.17
N LYS A 394 -0.57 -6.33 22.76
CA LYS A 394 -0.37 -7.53 23.58
C LYS A 394 0.83 -7.36 24.50
#